data_b092767ae12e4fb31012f1313bde7350
#
_entry.id   b092767ae12e4fb31012f1313bde7350
#
_cell.length_a   1.000
_cell.length_b   1.000
_cell.length_c   1.000
_cell.angle_alpha   90.00
_cell.angle_beta   90.00
_cell.angle_gamma   90.00
#
_symmetry.space_group_name_H-M   'P 1'
#
loop_
_entity.id
_entity.type
_entity.pdbx_description
1 polymer ?
#
loop_
_entity_poly.entity_id
_entity_poly.type
_entity_poly.pdbx_seq_one_letter_code
_entity_poly.pdbx_strand_id
1 'polypeptide(L)'
;VAKHRSKDVVLYRQGEINFIINREPKSVAGYFAAEHGPSACGMAFRVKDSHHAYKRALELGAQPIELHPGPMELNLPAIKGIGGAPLYLIDRFEDGKSIYDIDFDFVDGVDKHPVGHGLKLIDHLTHNVYRGRMAFWADFYTKLFNFREIRFFDIKGEYTGLTSKALTAPDGKIRIPLNEESRQG
;
A
#
# COMPACT_ATOMS: atom_id res chain seq x y z
N VAL A 1 9.17 12.39 -11.28
CA VAL A 1 8.80 13.82 -11.22
C VAL A 1 9.39 14.53 -10.00
N ALA A 2 9.72 13.81 -8.92
CA ALA A 2 10.29 14.40 -7.73
C ALA A 2 11.25 13.46 -7.01
N LYS A 3 12.13 14.01 -6.18
CA LYS A 3 13.06 13.29 -5.31
C LYS A 3 12.80 13.68 -3.87
N HIS A 4 12.91 12.72 -2.95
CA HIS A 4 12.85 13.00 -1.53
C HIS A 4 14.04 13.90 -1.11
N ARG A 5 13.78 14.86 -0.23
CA ARG A 5 14.76 15.88 0.15
C ARG A 5 16.00 15.32 0.87
N SER A 6 15.87 14.20 1.58
CA SER A 6 16.95 13.67 2.43
C SER A 6 17.25 12.18 2.20
N LYS A 7 16.43 11.45 1.46
CA LYS A 7 16.52 10.00 1.28
C LYS A 7 16.61 9.62 -0.19
N ASP A 8 17.19 8.45 -0.49
CA ASP A 8 17.22 7.92 -1.87
C ASP A 8 15.85 7.34 -2.25
N VAL A 9 14.88 8.22 -2.38
CA VAL A 9 13.49 7.92 -2.73
C VAL A 9 13.04 8.83 -3.86
N VAL A 10 12.47 8.23 -4.89
CA VAL A 10 12.03 8.94 -6.12
C VAL A 10 10.56 8.71 -6.36
N LEU A 11 9.84 9.79 -6.70
CA LEU A 11 8.44 9.75 -7.10
C LEU A 11 8.32 9.72 -8.62
N TYR A 12 7.63 8.71 -9.12
CA TYR A 12 7.10 8.63 -10.49
C TYR A 12 5.59 8.85 -10.44
N ARG A 13 5.06 9.64 -11.35
CA ARG A 13 3.64 10.00 -11.36
C ARG A 13 3.07 10.02 -12.77
N GLN A 14 1.85 9.57 -12.92
CA GLN A 14 1.02 9.78 -14.09
C GLN A 14 -0.41 10.06 -13.64
N GLY A 15 -0.90 11.27 -13.88
CA GLY A 15 -2.18 11.73 -13.32
C GLY A 15 -2.20 11.57 -11.80
N GLU A 16 -3.17 10.83 -11.28
CA GLU A 16 -3.30 10.52 -9.85
C GLU A 16 -2.55 9.26 -9.39
N ILE A 17 -1.90 8.55 -10.31
CA ILE A 17 -1.11 7.37 -9.99
C ILE A 17 0.27 7.79 -9.51
N ASN A 18 0.66 7.36 -8.31
CA ASN A 18 1.96 7.62 -7.72
C ASN A 18 2.70 6.31 -7.47
N PHE A 19 3.90 6.19 -8.05
CA PHE A 19 4.85 5.12 -7.75
C PHE A 19 6.07 5.70 -7.07
N ILE A 20 6.46 5.11 -5.95
CA ILE A 20 7.62 5.51 -5.17
C ILE A 20 8.65 4.40 -5.25
N ILE A 21 9.84 4.73 -5.77
CA ILE A 21 10.98 3.83 -5.72
C ILE A 21 11.85 4.25 -4.54
N ASN A 22 11.88 3.40 -3.53
CA ASN A 22 12.68 3.60 -2.33
C ASN A 22 13.93 2.71 -2.40
N ARG A 23 15.11 3.32 -2.46
CA ARG A 23 16.41 2.66 -2.44
C ARG A 23 17.19 2.92 -1.16
N GLU A 24 16.54 3.50 -0.17
CA GLU A 24 17.18 3.79 1.12
C GLU A 24 17.50 2.48 1.86
N PRO A 25 18.78 2.14 2.09
CA PRO A 25 19.14 0.83 2.62
C PRO A 25 18.73 0.62 4.08
N LYS A 26 18.70 1.70 4.86
CA LYS A 26 18.29 1.66 6.28
C LYS A 26 16.85 2.12 6.45
N SER A 27 15.93 1.48 5.74
CA SER A 27 14.50 1.77 5.78
C SER A 27 13.69 0.49 5.87
N VAL A 28 12.39 0.61 6.19
CA VAL A 28 11.46 -0.53 6.15
C VAL A 28 11.47 -1.19 4.77
N ALA A 29 11.52 -0.38 3.70
CA ALA A 29 11.63 -0.89 2.33
C ALA A 29 12.93 -1.64 2.07
N GLY A 30 14.06 -1.15 2.59
CA GLY A 30 15.35 -1.82 2.48
C GLY A 30 15.37 -3.17 3.19
N TYR A 31 14.83 -3.26 4.39
CA TYR A 31 14.72 -4.52 5.14
C TYR A 31 13.78 -5.51 4.45
N PHE A 32 12.63 -5.02 3.96
CA PHE A 32 11.70 -5.85 3.21
C PHE A 32 12.35 -6.41 1.92
N ALA A 33 13.08 -5.57 1.19
CA ALA A 33 13.79 -6.00 -0.01
C ALA A 33 14.91 -7.00 0.28
N ALA A 34 15.56 -6.92 1.44
CA ALA A 34 16.57 -7.89 1.85
C ALA A 34 15.97 -9.28 2.12
N GLU A 35 14.72 -9.33 2.62
CA GLU A 35 14.01 -10.57 2.90
C GLU A 35 13.30 -11.16 1.68
N HIS A 36 12.66 -10.31 0.87
CA HIS A 36 11.75 -10.73 -0.21
C HIS A 36 12.26 -10.40 -1.62
N GLY A 37 13.39 -9.71 -1.74
CA GLY A 37 13.86 -9.13 -3.01
C GLY A 37 13.13 -7.81 -3.34
N PRO A 38 13.55 -7.13 -4.42
CA PRO A 38 12.88 -5.92 -4.90
C PRO A 38 11.40 -6.19 -5.24
N SER A 39 10.50 -5.48 -4.59
CA SER A 39 9.06 -5.75 -4.69
C SER A 39 8.21 -4.54 -4.28
N ALA A 40 6.91 -4.62 -4.47
CA ALA A 40 5.97 -3.71 -3.84
C ALA A 40 5.93 -3.98 -2.33
N CYS A 41 6.57 -3.12 -1.56
CA CYS A 41 6.78 -3.30 -0.13
C CYS A 41 5.90 -2.41 0.75
N GLY A 42 4.98 -1.66 0.18
CA GLY A 42 4.06 -0.79 0.93
C GLY A 42 3.02 -0.15 0.03
N MET A 43 1.94 0.26 0.63
CA MET A 43 0.87 1.01 -0.03
C MET A 43 0.26 2.02 0.92
N ALA A 44 -0.52 2.96 0.40
CA ALA A 44 -1.20 3.96 1.18
C ALA A 44 -2.70 4.01 0.86
N PHE A 45 -3.51 4.16 1.90
CA PHE A 45 -4.93 4.49 1.77
C PHE A 45 -5.16 5.96 2.05
N ARG A 46 -5.93 6.60 1.18
CA ARG A 46 -6.51 7.91 1.48
C ARG A 46 -7.65 7.75 2.47
N VAL A 47 -7.58 8.48 3.57
CA VAL A 47 -8.58 8.47 4.65
C VAL A 47 -8.99 9.89 4.98
N LYS A 48 -10.14 10.07 5.59
CA LYS A 48 -10.64 11.40 5.96
C LYS A 48 -9.81 12.04 7.10
N ASP A 49 -9.36 11.21 8.04
CA ASP A 49 -8.59 11.61 9.22
C ASP A 49 -7.62 10.48 9.53
N SER A 50 -6.35 10.70 9.28
CA SER A 50 -5.30 9.69 9.42
C SER A 50 -5.05 9.32 10.88
N HIS A 51 -5.17 10.28 11.80
CA HIS A 51 -4.97 10.05 13.22
C HIS A 51 -6.10 9.20 13.82
N HIS A 52 -7.34 9.53 13.47
CA HIS A 52 -8.51 8.74 13.89
C HIS A 52 -8.44 7.32 13.33
N ALA A 53 -8.14 7.17 12.03
CA ALA A 53 -8.03 5.87 11.39
C ALA A 53 -6.92 5.01 12.01
N TYR A 54 -5.77 5.60 12.31
CA TYR A 54 -4.65 4.93 12.96
C TYR A 54 -5.01 4.46 14.37
N LYS A 55 -5.55 5.36 15.20
CA LYS A 55 -5.98 5.02 16.56
C LYS A 55 -6.99 3.87 16.56
N ARG A 56 -8.01 3.96 15.70
CA ARG A 56 -9.02 2.91 15.54
C ARG A 56 -8.38 1.57 15.11
N ALA A 57 -7.44 1.61 14.17
CA ALA A 57 -6.77 0.40 13.73
C ALA A 57 -6.01 -0.29 14.87
N LEU A 58 -5.29 0.47 15.70
CA LEU A 58 -4.58 -0.07 16.88
C LEU A 58 -5.56 -0.65 17.93
N GLU A 59 -6.66 0.03 18.21
CA GLU A 59 -7.72 -0.46 19.10
C GLU A 59 -8.32 -1.78 18.62
N LEU A 60 -8.34 -2.00 17.32
CA LEU A 60 -8.81 -3.23 16.67
C LEU A 60 -7.71 -4.29 16.49
N GLY A 61 -6.52 -4.06 17.03
CA GLY A 61 -5.44 -5.04 17.08
C GLY A 61 -4.40 -4.95 15.96
N ALA A 62 -4.42 -3.89 15.13
CA ALA A 62 -3.35 -3.64 14.20
C ALA A 62 -2.02 -3.38 14.91
N GLN A 63 -0.91 -3.80 14.29
CA GLN A 63 0.41 -3.55 14.83
C GLN A 63 0.99 -2.25 14.23
N PRO A 64 1.53 -1.35 15.04
CA PRO A 64 2.17 -0.13 14.54
C PRO A 64 3.47 -0.45 13.80
N ILE A 65 3.83 0.43 12.87
CA ILE A 65 5.18 0.51 12.33
C ILE A 65 5.79 1.82 12.83
N GLU A 66 6.94 1.71 13.46
CA GLU A 66 7.74 2.88 13.80
C GLU A 66 8.47 3.37 12.55
N LEU A 67 8.16 4.59 12.17
CA LEU A 67 8.87 5.30 11.12
C LEU A 67 9.80 6.31 11.78
N HIS A 68 10.95 6.54 11.16
CA HIS A 68 11.93 7.51 11.64
C HIS A 68 12.03 8.67 10.64
N PRO A 69 11.09 9.63 10.70
CA PRO A 69 11.17 10.81 9.85
C PRO A 69 12.37 11.66 10.25
N GLY A 70 12.99 12.29 9.26
CA GLY A 70 14.03 13.30 9.50
C GLY A 70 13.42 14.62 9.99
N PRO A 71 14.26 15.61 10.28
CA PRO A 71 13.80 16.95 10.65
C PRO A 71 12.89 17.56 9.57
N MET A 72 11.73 18.08 9.96
CA MET A 72 10.72 18.67 9.07
C MET A 72 10.14 17.74 8.01
N GLU A 73 10.30 16.44 8.16
CA GLU A 73 9.60 15.42 7.37
C GLU A 73 8.27 15.01 8.01
N LEU A 74 7.33 14.56 7.18
CA LEU A 74 6.05 14.08 7.67
C LEU A 74 6.21 12.77 8.45
N ASN A 75 5.60 12.71 9.62
CA ASN A 75 5.41 11.47 10.35
C ASN A 75 4.06 10.86 9.94
N LEU A 76 4.08 9.98 8.93
CA LEU A 76 2.89 9.36 8.40
C LEU A 76 2.47 8.17 9.28
N PRO A 77 1.21 8.08 9.73
CA PRO A 77 0.74 6.90 10.42
C PRO A 77 0.80 5.66 9.53
N ALA A 78 1.35 4.57 10.04
CA ALA A 78 1.45 3.30 9.33
C ALA A 78 1.25 2.11 10.26
N ILE A 79 0.60 1.07 9.74
CA ILE A 79 0.42 -0.22 10.39
C ILE A 79 1.04 -1.34 9.58
N LYS A 80 1.35 -2.45 10.23
CA LYS A 80 1.89 -3.64 9.56
C LYS A 80 0.79 -4.35 8.78
N GLY A 81 1.01 -4.49 7.48
CA GLY A 81 0.23 -5.33 6.59
C GLY A 81 0.89 -6.68 6.33
N ILE A 82 0.52 -7.32 5.24
CA ILE A 82 1.02 -8.63 4.81
C ILE A 82 2.54 -8.59 4.66
N GLY A 83 3.21 -9.60 5.22
CA GLY A 83 4.67 -9.69 5.18
C GLY A 83 5.40 -8.57 5.93
N GLY A 84 4.72 -7.83 6.80
CA GLY A 84 5.28 -6.66 7.47
C GLY A 84 5.34 -5.40 6.60
N ALA A 85 4.80 -5.44 5.38
CA ALA A 85 4.72 -4.28 4.50
C ALA A 85 3.91 -3.15 5.15
N PRO A 86 4.40 -1.90 5.17
CA PRO A 86 3.65 -0.79 5.73
C PRO A 86 2.41 -0.48 4.91
N LEU A 87 1.32 -0.23 5.62
CA LEU A 87 0.11 0.35 5.12
C LEU A 87 -0.03 1.74 5.74
N TYR A 88 0.19 2.76 4.91
CA TYR A 88 0.14 4.15 5.33
C TYR A 88 -1.29 4.69 5.28
N LEU A 89 -1.62 5.59 6.20
CA LEU A 89 -2.90 6.28 6.26
C LEU A 89 -2.66 7.76 5.94
N ILE A 90 -3.24 8.26 4.84
CA ILE A 90 -2.94 9.57 4.30
C ILE A 90 -4.21 10.39 4.21
N ASP A 91 -4.21 11.58 4.82
CA ASP A 91 -5.31 12.55 4.78
C ASP A 91 -4.96 13.87 4.09
N ARG A 92 -3.71 14.03 3.63
CA ARG A 92 -3.24 15.23 2.91
C ARG A 92 -3.20 14.98 1.41
N PHE A 93 -4.31 15.19 0.74
CA PHE A 93 -4.45 14.97 -0.71
C PHE A 93 -5.49 15.87 -1.38
N GLU A 94 -6.08 16.82 -0.63
CA GLU A 94 -7.08 17.76 -1.14
C GLU A 94 -6.44 19.08 -1.56
N ASP A 95 -7.18 19.87 -2.34
CA ASP A 95 -6.80 21.24 -2.78
C ASP A 95 -5.49 21.32 -3.57
N GLY A 96 -5.17 20.29 -4.36
CA GLY A 96 -3.96 20.25 -5.17
C GLY A 96 -2.66 20.12 -4.37
N LYS A 97 -2.74 19.91 -3.07
CA LYS A 97 -1.62 19.65 -2.17
C LYS A 97 -1.55 18.18 -1.81
N SER A 98 -0.35 17.66 -1.65
CA SER A 98 -0.11 16.27 -1.26
C SER A 98 1.06 16.17 -0.28
N ILE A 99 1.24 14.99 0.29
CA ILE A 99 2.42 14.68 1.11
C ILE A 99 3.73 14.91 0.34
N TYR A 100 3.71 14.76 -0.97
CA TYR A 100 4.88 14.94 -1.84
C TYR A 100 5.33 16.39 -1.95
N ASP A 101 4.43 17.36 -1.79
CA ASP A 101 4.78 18.79 -1.78
C ASP A 101 5.57 19.20 -0.53
N ILE A 102 5.58 18.34 0.51
CA ILE A 102 6.28 18.59 1.77
C ILE A 102 7.63 17.90 1.79
N ASP A 103 7.68 16.59 1.47
CA ASP A 103 8.86 15.76 1.65
C ASP A 103 9.73 15.61 0.40
N PHE A 104 9.25 16.09 -0.76
CA PHE A 104 9.94 15.93 -2.04
C PHE A 104 10.22 17.29 -2.72
N ASP A 105 11.34 17.34 -3.41
CA ASP A 105 11.67 18.41 -4.34
C ASP A 105 11.29 17.96 -5.75
N PHE A 106 10.42 18.73 -6.40
CA PHE A 106 10.05 18.47 -7.80
C PHE A 106 11.19 18.90 -8.73
N VAL A 107 11.41 18.09 -9.77
CA VAL A 107 12.44 18.36 -10.77
C VAL A 107 12.05 19.59 -11.60
N ASP A 108 12.99 20.54 -11.72
CA ASP A 108 12.79 21.76 -12.48
C ASP A 108 12.42 21.48 -13.95
N GLY A 109 11.44 22.21 -14.45
CA GLY A 109 10.97 22.06 -15.84
C GLY A 109 10.14 20.81 -16.12
N VAL A 110 9.88 19.96 -15.12
CA VAL A 110 9.00 18.79 -15.25
C VAL A 110 7.61 19.13 -14.76
N ASP A 111 6.58 18.71 -15.51
CA ASP A 111 5.20 18.82 -15.07
C ASP A 111 4.99 18.01 -13.79
N LYS A 112 4.45 18.63 -12.75
CA LYS A 112 4.14 17.96 -11.48
C LYS A 112 3.01 16.95 -11.61
N HIS A 113 2.15 17.10 -12.60
CA HIS A 113 1.00 16.23 -12.87
C HIS A 113 0.97 15.79 -14.34
N PRO A 114 1.97 15.02 -14.79
CA PRO A 114 2.06 14.61 -16.19
C PRO A 114 0.86 13.76 -16.59
N VAL A 115 0.29 14.03 -17.76
CA VAL A 115 -0.83 13.26 -18.31
C VAL A 115 -0.41 11.81 -18.59
N GLY A 116 0.84 11.58 -18.98
CA GLY A 116 1.41 10.27 -19.24
C GLY A 116 0.85 9.60 -20.49
N HIS A 117 0.74 8.28 -20.47
CA HIS A 117 0.48 7.42 -21.62
C HIS A 117 -0.88 6.69 -21.56
N GLY A 118 -1.86 7.28 -20.88
CA GLY A 118 -3.24 6.76 -20.83
C GLY A 118 -3.59 5.89 -19.62
N LEU A 119 -2.66 5.62 -18.70
CA LEU A 119 -3.01 4.97 -17.43
C LEU A 119 -3.84 5.93 -16.57
N LYS A 120 -4.92 5.47 -15.98
CA LYS A 120 -5.89 6.31 -15.26
C LYS A 120 -5.94 6.05 -13.77
N LEU A 121 -5.86 4.79 -13.36
CA LEU A 121 -5.97 4.38 -11.97
C LEU A 121 -5.25 3.04 -11.73
N ILE A 122 -4.93 2.76 -10.48
CA ILE A 122 -4.57 1.43 -10.02
C ILE A 122 -5.88 0.71 -9.69
N ASP A 123 -6.22 -0.31 -10.48
CA ASP A 123 -7.50 -1.02 -10.31
C ASP A 123 -7.52 -1.90 -9.06
N HIS A 124 -6.47 -2.69 -8.86
CA HIS A 124 -6.33 -3.56 -7.69
C HIS A 124 -4.88 -3.89 -7.38
N LEU A 125 -4.63 -4.30 -6.16
CA LEU A 125 -3.35 -4.82 -5.69
C LEU A 125 -3.56 -6.20 -5.09
N THR A 126 -3.10 -7.24 -5.79
CA THR A 126 -3.20 -8.62 -5.33
C THR A 126 -2.17 -8.91 -4.26
N HIS A 127 -2.59 -9.60 -3.20
CA HIS A 127 -1.73 -10.03 -2.11
C HIS A 127 -1.65 -11.56 -2.09
N ASN A 128 -0.44 -12.09 -2.19
CA ASN A 128 -0.19 -13.51 -1.97
C ASN A 128 0.04 -13.74 -0.48
N VAL A 129 -0.71 -14.65 0.09
CA VAL A 129 -0.65 -14.99 1.51
C VAL A 129 -0.18 -16.42 1.71
N TYR A 130 0.46 -16.69 2.84
CA TYR A 130 0.83 -18.05 3.20
C TYR A 130 -0.41 -18.95 3.34
N ARG A 131 -0.22 -20.23 3.04
CA ARG A 131 -1.26 -21.25 3.20
C ARG A 131 -1.86 -21.24 4.60
N GLY A 132 -3.19 -21.24 4.68
CA GLY A 132 -3.95 -21.14 5.93
C GLY A 132 -4.09 -19.72 6.50
N ARG A 133 -3.62 -18.69 5.78
CA ARG A 133 -3.65 -17.29 6.27
C ARG A 133 -4.67 -16.41 5.58
N MET A 134 -5.39 -16.90 4.57
CA MET A 134 -6.38 -16.10 3.84
C MET A 134 -7.48 -15.54 4.75
N ALA A 135 -8.04 -16.34 5.65
CA ALA A 135 -9.08 -15.89 6.57
C ALA A 135 -8.56 -14.77 7.48
N PHE A 136 -7.35 -14.90 8.02
CA PHE A 136 -6.73 -13.88 8.87
C PHE A 136 -6.61 -12.53 8.14
N TRP A 137 -6.12 -12.53 6.90
CA TRP A 137 -5.93 -11.29 6.14
C TRP A 137 -7.24 -10.73 5.59
N ALA A 138 -8.22 -11.58 5.25
CA ALA A 138 -9.56 -11.12 4.94
C ALA A 138 -10.21 -10.41 6.13
N ASP A 139 -10.11 -10.99 7.33
CA ASP A 139 -10.60 -10.39 8.57
C ASP A 139 -9.86 -9.08 8.90
N PHE A 140 -8.56 -9.00 8.64
CA PHE A 140 -7.77 -7.79 8.81
C PHE A 140 -8.39 -6.61 8.02
N TYR A 141 -8.64 -6.77 6.73
CA TYR A 141 -9.24 -5.72 5.91
C TYR A 141 -10.70 -5.44 6.26
N THR A 142 -11.47 -6.47 6.55
CA THR A 142 -12.87 -6.32 6.95
C THR A 142 -12.99 -5.57 8.28
N LYS A 143 -12.20 -5.94 9.25
CA LYS A 143 -12.27 -5.40 10.61
C LYS A 143 -11.72 -3.97 10.69
N LEU A 144 -10.57 -3.72 10.07
CA LEU A 144 -9.89 -2.43 10.17
C LEU A 144 -10.49 -1.37 9.22
N PHE A 145 -10.92 -1.77 8.03
CA PHE A 145 -11.28 -0.85 6.95
C PHE A 145 -12.68 -1.08 6.37
N ASN A 146 -13.48 -1.93 7.00
CA ASN A 146 -14.84 -2.26 6.56
C ASN A 146 -14.91 -2.83 5.12
N PHE A 147 -13.85 -3.50 4.69
CA PHE A 147 -13.90 -4.21 3.41
C PHE A 147 -14.92 -5.34 3.47
N ARG A 148 -15.40 -5.74 2.31
CA ARG A 148 -16.30 -6.88 2.15
C ARG A 148 -15.80 -7.80 1.05
N GLU A 149 -16.06 -9.09 1.21
CA GLU A 149 -15.85 -10.07 0.15
C GLU A 149 -16.87 -9.87 -0.95
N ILE A 150 -16.39 -9.82 -2.20
CA ILE A 150 -17.24 -9.70 -3.39
C ILE A 150 -17.22 -10.96 -4.25
N ARG A 151 -16.13 -11.72 -4.23
CA ARG A 151 -15.96 -12.98 -4.96
C ARG A 151 -14.97 -13.89 -4.31
N PHE A 152 -15.21 -15.20 -4.50
CA PHE A 152 -14.29 -16.27 -4.18
C PHE A 152 -14.03 -17.11 -5.42
N PHE A 153 -12.79 -17.48 -5.66
CA PHE A 153 -12.37 -18.31 -6.78
C PHE A 153 -11.55 -19.49 -6.26
N ASP A 154 -11.86 -20.70 -6.76
CA ASP A 154 -11.04 -21.88 -6.58
C ASP A 154 -10.49 -22.26 -7.97
N ILE A 155 -9.24 -21.90 -8.23
CA ILE A 155 -8.59 -22.08 -9.53
C ILE A 155 -7.71 -23.31 -9.43
N LYS A 156 -8.06 -24.35 -10.19
CA LYS A 156 -7.30 -25.59 -10.28
C LYS A 156 -6.56 -25.63 -11.61
N GLY A 157 -5.23 -25.67 -11.54
CA GLY A 157 -4.36 -25.95 -12.67
C GLY A 157 -3.99 -27.42 -12.71
N GLU A 158 -3.29 -27.83 -13.76
CA GLU A 158 -2.84 -29.21 -13.93
C GLU A 158 -1.84 -29.65 -12.85
N TYR A 159 -0.98 -28.74 -12.42
CA TYR A 159 0.08 -29.03 -11.42
C TYR A 159 -0.04 -28.17 -10.16
N THR A 160 -0.69 -27.03 -10.24
CA THR A 160 -0.83 -26.09 -9.13
C THR A 160 -2.25 -25.52 -9.11
N GLY A 161 -2.68 -25.08 -7.96
CA GLY A 161 -3.94 -24.38 -7.82
C GLY A 161 -3.82 -23.25 -6.81
N LEU A 162 -4.73 -22.32 -6.89
CA LEU A 162 -4.86 -21.26 -5.89
C LEU A 162 -6.32 -20.98 -5.58
N THR A 163 -6.58 -20.59 -4.35
CA THR A 163 -7.84 -19.96 -3.97
C THR A 163 -7.64 -18.46 -3.92
N SER A 164 -8.62 -17.71 -4.41
CA SER A 164 -8.59 -16.25 -4.41
C SER A 164 -9.86 -15.70 -3.80
N LYS A 165 -9.71 -14.75 -2.91
CA LYS A 165 -10.81 -14.04 -2.28
C LYS A 165 -10.68 -12.55 -2.62
N ALA A 166 -11.61 -12.03 -3.41
CA ALA A 166 -11.61 -10.64 -3.79
C ALA A 166 -12.37 -9.80 -2.76
N LEU A 167 -11.67 -8.82 -2.18
CA LEU A 167 -12.20 -7.86 -1.23
C LEU A 167 -12.34 -6.48 -1.87
N THR A 168 -13.32 -5.71 -1.43
CA THR A 168 -13.48 -4.32 -1.84
C THR A 168 -13.75 -3.41 -0.66
N ALA A 169 -13.27 -2.17 -0.74
CA ALA A 169 -13.60 -1.12 0.21
C ALA A 169 -15.09 -0.72 0.10
N PRO A 170 -15.66 -0.04 1.13
CA PRO A 170 -17.07 0.37 1.13
C PRO A 170 -17.48 1.20 -0.09
N ASP A 171 -16.59 2.05 -0.59
CA ASP A 171 -16.82 2.89 -1.78
C ASP A 171 -16.59 2.16 -3.12
N GLY A 172 -16.12 0.91 -3.08
CA GLY A 172 -15.83 0.10 -4.26
C GLY A 172 -14.61 0.51 -5.06
N LYS A 173 -13.83 1.50 -4.60
CA LYS A 173 -12.67 2.04 -5.33
C LYS A 173 -11.37 1.32 -5.05
N ILE A 174 -11.25 0.68 -3.89
CA ILE A 174 -10.07 -0.11 -3.51
C ILE A 174 -10.45 -1.58 -3.56
N ARG A 175 -9.70 -2.37 -4.31
CA ARG A 175 -9.91 -3.80 -4.49
C ARG A 175 -8.63 -4.53 -4.16
N ILE A 176 -8.74 -5.55 -3.31
CA ILE A 176 -7.61 -6.37 -2.88
C ILE A 176 -7.99 -7.83 -3.00
N PRO A 177 -7.57 -8.50 -4.08
CA PRO A 177 -7.62 -9.95 -4.15
C PRO A 177 -6.55 -10.56 -3.22
N LEU A 178 -6.95 -11.52 -2.39
CA LEU A 178 -6.03 -12.33 -1.61
C LEU A 178 -5.89 -13.69 -2.28
N ASN A 179 -4.66 -14.10 -2.57
CA ASN A 179 -4.36 -15.39 -3.17
C ASN A 179 -3.66 -16.28 -2.15
N GLU A 180 -4.12 -17.50 -2.05
CA GLU A 180 -3.52 -18.56 -1.23
C GLU A 180 -3.32 -19.80 -2.11
N GLU A 181 -2.14 -20.41 -2.00
CA GLU A 181 -1.88 -21.69 -2.65
C GLU A 181 -2.88 -22.74 -2.17
N SER A 182 -3.61 -23.35 -3.09
CA SER A 182 -4.53 -24.43 -2.76
C SER A 182 -3.75 -25.72 -2.43
N ARG A 183 -4.30 -26.54 -1.54
CA ARG A 183 -3.74 -27.87 -1.30
C ARG A 183 -3.84 -28.67 -2.61
N GLN A 184 -2.71 -29.21 -3.05
CA GLN A 184 -2.78 -30.34 -3.97
C GLN A 184 -3.49 -31.46 -3.22
N GLY A 185 -4.55 -31.99 -3.81
CA GLY A 185 -5.24 -33.17 -3.32
C GLY A 185 -4.38 -34.39 -3.48
#